data_50a8ef44fee09f282833c75f18c07c5d
#
_entry.id   50a8ef44fee09f282833c75f18c07c5d
#
_cell.length_a   1.000
_cell.length_b   1.000
_cell.length_c   1.000
_cell.angle_alpha   90.00
_cell.angle_beta   90.00
_cell.angle_gamma   90.00
#
_symmetry.space_group_name_H-M   'P 1'
#
loop_
_entity.id
_entity.type
_entity.pdbx_description
1 polymer ?
#
loop_
_entity_poly.entity_id
_entity_poly.type
_entity_poly.pdbx_seq_one_letter_code
_entity_poly.pdbx_strand_id
1 'polypeptide(L)'
;MSLRMLLSTLRRHSLMPILVALQVALACAILSNVLFMVQQQLAPMLAPSGIAGDELILIDQMTPRQHPWSAADVRRGEQALRQVPGVRDASAAFGLPMVSGALMDMALQGGNGAKVGVNGYLGAGLVKTLGLQLVAGRDFLPEEYRDFGMGGVGNAPWDAGAPQPVIITRALAEQLFDDGQALGKVLTDPGDADDHGYRVVGIVRHLLRNQLSLAIDGRSDNTVLLARRIGSTSLLSFAVRVDPPISEATRTRVAEAIKREFGPTMKADVIPRISSYAERRANAFKSHRAALWLFAVVTVTVVVVTVIGIMGLTGFWVQKRTRQIGIRRALGARRAHILRYFLIENALVAGSGAVLGMLLAVLGNRLLMRHYELAHLPWRYLPLGALLMLVLGQLAVLGPALRAAAVPPVAATRS
;
A
#
# COMPACT_ATOMS: atom_id res chain seq x y z
N MET A 1 -15.53 44.84 -12.59
CA MET A 1 -16.17 44.13 -13.72
C MET A 1 -17.11 43.08 -13.11
N SER A 2 -18.41 43.14 -13.45
CA SER A 2 -19.41 42.26 -12.81
C SER A 2 -19.31 40.84 -13.36
N LEU A 3 -19.42 39.83 -12.49
CA LEU A 3 -19.47 38.40 -12.82
C LEU A 3 -20.52 38.10 -13.90
N ARG A 4 -21.62 38.89 -13.92
CA ARG A 4 -22.71 38.79 -14.92
C ARG A 4 -22.23 39.06 -16.35
N MET A 5 -21.28 39.99 -16.56
CA MET A 5 -20.71 40.28 -17.88
C MET A 5 -19.82 39.13 -18.39
N LEU A 6 -19.08 38.46 -17.50
CA LEU A 6 -18.26 37.27 -17.84
C LEU A 6 -19.15 36.09 -18.26
N LEU A 7 -20.19 35.81 -17.50
CA LEU A 7 -21.14 34.74 -17.80
C LEU A 7 -21.91 34.94 -19.11
N SER A 8 -22.32 36.19 -19.45
CA SER A 8 -23.01 36.50 -20.70
C SER A 8 -22.10 36.33 -21.91
N THR A 9 -20.82 36.63 -21.78
CA THR A 9 -19.82 36.48 -22.85
C THR A 9 -19.49 35.00 -23.12
N LEU A 10 -19.42 34.16 -22.06
CA LEU A 10 -19.24 32.71 -22.14
C LEU A 10 -20.43 32.02 -22.84
N ARG A 11 -21.66 32.52 -22.61
CA ARG A 11 -22.89 31.95 -23.19
C ARG A 11 -23.01 32.23 -24.70
N ARG A 12 -22.45 33.33 -25.22
CA ARG A 12 -22.57 33.76 -26.63
C ARG A 12 -21.59 33.05 -27.57
N HIS A 13 -20.50 32.46 -27.04
CA HIS A 13 -19.49 31.67 -27.76
C HIS A 13 -19.16 30.40 -26.99
N SER A 14 -20.16 29.54 -26.81
CA SER A 14 -20.13 28.46 -25.81
C SER A 14 -19.24 27.26 -26.17
N LEU A 15 -18.92 27.00 -27.45
CA LEU A 15 -18.20 25.78 -27.85
C LEU A 15 -16.80 25.65 -27.22
N MET A 16 -15.98 26.73 -27.26
CA MET A 16 -14.59 26.67 -26.74
C MET A 16 -14.53 26.49 -25.22
N PRO A 17 -15.24 27.30 -24.40
CA PRO A 17 -15.32 27.07 -22.95
C PRO A 17 -15.84 25.69 -22.60
N ILE A 18 -16.82 25.15 -23.32
CA ILE A 18 -17.36 23.81 -23.08
C ILE A 18 -16.31 22.74 -23.35
N LEU A 19 -15.55 22.86 -24.45
CA LEU A 19 -14.47 21.90 -24.75
C LEU A 19 -13.36 21.92 -23.68
N VAL A 20 -12.95 23.12 -23.22
CA VAL A 20 -11.97 23.24 -22.15
C VAL A 20 -12.54 22.66 -20.84
N ALA A 21 -13.78 23.00 -20.49
CA ALA A 21 -14.43 22.46 -19.29
C ALA A 21 -14.54 20.94 -19.33
N LEU A 22 -14.93 20.36 -20.48
CA LEU A 22 -15.03 18.92 -20.67
C LEU A 22 -13.66 18.24 -20.56
N GLN A 23 -12.63 18.83 -21.18
CA GLN A 23 -11.25 18.33 -21.09
C GLN A 23 -10.74 18.37 -19.65
N VAL A 24 -10.95 19.48 -18.92
CA VAL A 24 -10.60 19.60 -17.50
C VAL A 24 -11.38 18.61 -16.65
N ALA A 25 -12.68 18.40 -16.96
CA ALA A 25 -13.50 17.43 -16.23
C ALA A 25 -12.98 16.00 -16.37
N LEU A 26 -12.66 15.59 -17.59
CA LEU A 26 -12.12 14.26 -17.85
C LEU A 26 -10.75 14.07 -17.18
N ALA A 27 -9.86 15.06 -17.33
CA ALA A 27 -8.54 15.01 -16.70
C ALA A 27 -8.63 15.01 -15.17
N CYS A 28 -9.51 15.82 -14.58
CA CYS A 28 -9.75 15.84 -13.12
C CYS A 28 -10.27 14.48 -12.63
N ALA A 29 -11.22 13.87 -13.34
CA ALA A 29 -11.75 12.56 -13.01
C ALA A 29 -10.65 11.48 -13.03
N ILE A 30 -9.83 11.45 -14.08
CA ILE A 30 -8.72 10.51 -14.21
C ILE A 30 -7.70 10.73 -13.10
N LEU A 31 -7.23 11.98 -12.90
CA LEU A 31 -6.19 12.29 -11.91
C LEU A 31 -6.63 12.00 -10.48
N SER A 32 -7.90 12.28 -10.12
CA SER A 32 -8.41 11.96 -8.79
C SER A 32 -8.37 10.46 -8.50
N ASN A 33 -8.75 9.62 -9.47
CA ASN A 33 -8.69 8.17 -9.34
C ASN A 33 -7.23 7.66 -9.35
N VAL A 34 -6.37 8.20 -10.22
CA VAL A 34 -4.96 7.81 -10.28
C VAL A 34 -4.23 8.15 -8.98
N LEU A 35 -4.46 9.34 -8.40
CA LEU A 35 -3.88 9.71 -7.10
C LEU A 35 -4.25 8.72 -5.99
N PHE A 36 -5.50 8.29 -5.96
CA PHE A 36 -5.96 7.26 -5.03
C PHE A 36 -5.27 5.91 -5.29
N MET A 37 -5.20 5.46 -6.55
CA MET A 37 -4.53 4.21 -6.92
C MET A 37 -3.03 4.24 -6.60
N VAL A 38 -2.36 5.37 -6.84
CA VAL A 38 -0.95 5.56 -6.48
C VAL A 38 -0.76 5.40 -4.97
N GLN A 39 -1.61 6.01 -4.15
CA GLN A 39 -1.52 5.84 -2.70
C GLN A 39 -1.74 4.38 -2.29
N GLN A 40 -2.71 3.67 -2.87
CA GLN A 40 -2.94 2.26 -2.58
C GLN A 40 -1.70 1.38 -2.87
N GLN A 41 -0.99 1.69 -3.97
CA GLN A 41 0.24 0.97 -4.30
C GLN A 41 1.42 1.36 -3.41
N LEU A 42 1.50 2.62 -3.03
CA LEU A 42 2.63 3.18 -2.28
C LEU A 42 2.54 2.90 -0.78
N ALA A 43 1.35 2.94 -0.18
CA ALA A 43 1.17 2.80 1.25
C ALA A 43 1.75 1.49 1.83
N PRO A 44 1.53 0.30 1.23
CA PRO A 44 2.14 -0.94 1.72
C PRO A 44 3.66 -0.96 1.58
N MET A 45 4.21 -0.27 0.55
CA MET A 45 5.65 -0.18 0.33
C MET A 45 6.36 0.69 1.37
N LEU A 46 5.67 1.73 1.87
CA LEU A 46 6.18 2.67 2.88
C LEU A 46 5.89 2.19 4.31
N ALA A 47 5.00 1.21 4.48
CA ALA A 47 4.68 0.68 5.80
C ALA A 47 5.93 0.08 6.46
N PRO A 48 6.18 0.40 7.76
CA PRO A 48 7.27 -0.21 8.50
C PRO A 48 7.04 -1.71 8.63
N SER A 49 8.05 -2.53 8.39
CA SER A 49 7.92 -3.98 8.47
C SER A 49 7.87 -4.51 9.90
N GLY A 50 8.45 -3.78 10.84
CA GLY A 50 8.66 -4.22 12.21
C GLY A 50 9.78 -5.25 12.39
N ILE A 51 10.41 -5.69 11.31
CA ILE A 51 11.36 -6.79 11.25
C ILE A 51 12.78 -6.23 11.05
N ALA A 52 13.78 -6.87 11.63
CA ALA A 52 15.19 -6.60 11.39
C ALA A 52 15.61 -7.09 9.99
N GLY A 53 15.10 -6.43 8.94
CA GLY A 53 15.13 -6.91 7.57
C GLY A 53 16.53 -7.10 6.97
N ASP A 54 17.51 -6.29 7.40
CA ASP A 54 18.89 -6.35 6.92
C ASP A 54 19.70 -7.48 7.57
N GLU A 55 19.12 -8.15 8.59
CA GLU A 55 19.74 -9.23 9.36
C GLU A 55 19.04 -10.58 9.12
N LEU A 56 18.01 -10.65 8.24
CA LEU A 56 17.13 -11.81 8.16
C LEU A 56 17.27 -12.55 6.83
N ILE A 57 17.60 -13.84 6.91
CA ILE A 57 17.53 -14.82 5.81
C ILE A 57 16.28 -15.68 6.03
N LEU A 58 15.50 -15.88 4.98
CA LEU A 58 14.32 -16.70 4.96
C LEU A 58 14.54 -17.92 4.08
N ILE A 59 14.18 -19.09 4.60
CA ILE A 59 14.29 -20.37 3.92
C ILE A 59 12.89 -20.96 3.83
N ASP A 60 12.43 -21.28 2.63
CA ASP A 60 11.12 -21.88 2.40
C ASP A 60 11.16 -22.91 1.26
N GLN A 61 9.99 -23.47 0.94
CA GLN A 61 9.79 -24.49 -0.08
C GLN A 61 10.53 -25.80 0.22
N MET A 62 10.79 -26.07 1.50
CA MET A 62 11.32 -27.37 1.89
C MET A 62 10.19 -28.39 1.96
N THR A 63 10.27 -29.43 1.13
CA THR A 63 9.25 -30.50 1.04
C THR A 63 9.90 -31.84 1.33
N PRO A 64 9.35 -32.64 2.25
CA PRO A 64 9.90 -33.94 2.58
C PRO A 64 9.66 -34.95 1.45
N ARG A 65 10.54 -35.96 1.35
CA ARG A 65 10.47 -36.99 0.30
C ARG A 65 9.37 -38.01 0.53
N GLN A 66 9.18 -38.50 1.75
CA GLN A 66 8.27 -39.60 2.07
C GLN A 66 7.26 -39.23 3.18
N HIS A 67 7.72 -38.72 4.31
CA HIS A 67 6.89 -38.41 5.48
C HIS A 67 7.04 -36.96 5.87
N PRO A 68 6.01 -36.36 6.47
CA PRO A 68 6.12 -35.01 7.05
C PRO A 68 7.32 -34.90 8.00
N TRP A 69 7.94 -33.73 8.05
CA TRP A 69 8.98 -33.46 9.02
C TRP A 69 8.46 -33.63 10.44
N SER A 70 9.18 -34.33 11.29
CA SER A 70 8.85 -34.49 12.70
C SER A 70 9.36 -33.31 13.53
N ALA A 71 8.86 -33.16 14.76
CA ALA A 71 9.37 -32.17 15.71
C ALA A 71 10.90 -32.33 15.98
N ALA A 72 11.40 -33.56 15.89
CA ALA A 72 12.83 -33.85 16.04
C ALA A 72 13.63 -33.30 14.85
N ASP A 73 13.13 -33.48 13.62
CA ASP A 73 13.76 -32.94 12.41
C ASP A 73 13.79 -31.41 12.45
N VAL A 74 12.69 -30.78 12.84
CA VAL A 74 12.60 -29.33 12.99
C VAL A 74 13.65 -28.81 13.98
N ARG A 75 13.73 -29.42 15.16
CA ARG A 75 14.71 -29.00 16.19
C ARG A 75 16.15 -29.20 15.73
N ARG A 76 16.48 -30.34 15.03
CA ARG A 76 17.81 -30.54 14.45
C ARG A 76 18.17 -29.45 13.44
N GLY A 77 17.21 -29.07 12.58
CA GLY A 77 17.39 -28.00 11.62
C GLY A 77 17.67 -26.65 12.29
N GLU A 78 16.90 -26.29 13.30
CA GLU A 78 17.15 -25.05 14.07
C GLU A 78 18.54 -25.06 14.71
N GLN A 79 18.93 -26.19 15.31
CA GLN A 79 20.24 -26.34 15.93
C GLN A 79 21.38 -26.27 14.92
N ALA A 80 21.26 -26.94 13.77
CA ALA A 80 22.24 -26.91 12.71
C ALA A 80 22.43 -25.48 12.17
N LEU A 81 21.35 -24.71 12.02
CA LEU A 81 21.40 -23.33 11.58
C LEU A 81 22.06 -22.42 12.62
N ARG A 82 21.73 -22.59 13.91
CA ARG A 82 22.36 -21.82 15.01
C ARG A 82 23.85 -22.06 15.17
N GLN A 83 24.36 -23.21 14.70
CA GLN A 83 25.80 -23.54 14.70
C GLN A 83 26.56 -22.90 13.53
N VAL A 84 25.89 -22.29 12.55
CA VAL A 84 26.55 -21.63 11.42
C VAL A 84 27.21 -20.33 11.90
N PRO A 85 28.53 -20.12 11.64
CA PRO A 85 29.19 -18.89 12.00
C PRO A 85 28.54 -17.66 11.38
N GLY A 86 28.22 -16.65 12.21
CA GLY A 86 27.50 -15.43 11.82
C GLY A 86 25.98 -15.54 11.93
N VAL A 87 25.44 -16.69 12.37
CA VAL A 87 24.03 -16.83 12.73
C VAL A 87 23.84 -16.49 14.22
N ARG A 88 22.95 -15.54 14.51
CA ARG A 88 22.59 -15.14 15.89
C ARG A 88 21.45 -15.97 16.45
N ASP A 89 20.48 -16.31 15.59
CA ASP A 89 19.33 -17.13 15.95
C ASP A 89 18.68 -17.76 14.73
N ALA A 90 17.93 -18.85 14.91
CA ALA A 90 17.18 -19.51 13.88
C ALA A 90 15.92 -20.14 14.48
N SER A 91 14.78 -19.95 13.84
CA SER A 91 13.50 -20.49 14.26
C SER A 91 12.76 -21.09 13.05
N ALA A 92 12.22 -22.28 13.25
CA ALA A 92 11.24 -22.81 12.32
C ALA A 92 9.95 -21.99 12.44
N ALA A 93 9.33 -21.70 11.31
CA ALA A 93 8.16 -20.85 11.28
C ALA A 93 7.15 -21.30 10.24
N PHE A 94 5.88 -21.08 10.56
CA PHE A 94 4.78 -21.12 9.62
C PHE A 94 4.22 -19.69 9.48
N GLY A 95 4.10 -19.20 8.24
CA GLY A 95 3.73 -17.81 8.01
C GLY A 95 4.91 -16.85 8.00
N LEU A 96 6.00 -17.17 7.27
CA LEU A 96 7.14 -16.26 7.13
C LEU A 96 6.75 -14.96 6.43
N PRO A 97 7.37 -13.82 6.80
CA PRO A 97 7.12 -12.55 6.14
C PRO A 97 7.42 -12.61 4.64
N MET A 98 6.52 -12.02 3.83
CA MET A 98 6.66 -11.96 2.37
C MET A 98 6.77 -13.33 1.68
N VAL A 99 6.27 -14.39 2.29
CA VAL A 99 6.22 -15.74 1.74
C VAL A 99 4.77 -16.10 1.45
N SER A 100 4.46 -16.36 0.19
CA SER A 100 3.17 -16.89 -0.23
C SER A 100 3.18 -18.42 -0.16
N GLY A 101 2.28 -19.01 0.60
CA GLY A 101 2.15 -20.48 0.55
C GLY A 101 1.79 -21.15 1.87
N ALA A 102 2.19 -20.60 3.00
CA ALA A 102 1.81 -21.08 4.31
C ALA A 102 1.16 -19.91 5.07
N LEU A 103 -0.15 -19.83 5.00
CA LEU A 103 -0.93 -18.76 5.60
C LEU A 103 -1.84 -19.31 6.66
N MET A 104 -1.89 -18.64 7.80
CA MET A 104 -2.90 -18.86 8.81
C MET A 104 -3.75 -17.59 8.88
N ASP A 105 -4.89 -17.64 8.24
CA ASP A 105 -5.88 -16.56 8.32
C ASP A 105 -6.91 -16.94 9.39
N MET A 106 -7.19 -15.99 10.26
CA MET A 106 -8.19 -16.11 11.30
C MET A 106 -8.89 -14.78 11.51
N ALA A 107 -10.04 -14.78 12.17
CA ALA A 107 -10.73 -13.59 12.57
C ALA A 107 -10.69 -13.45 14.09
N LEU A 108 -10.26 -12.30 14.58
CA LEU A 108 -10.27 -12.01 16.02
C LEU A 108 -11.33 -10.97 16.34
N GLN A 109 -12.01 -11.16 17.46
CA GLN A 109 -12.99 -10.23 18.01
C GLN A 109 -12.52 -9.73 19.36
N GLY A 110 -12.49 -8.40 19.51
CA GLY A 110 -12.09 -7.72 20.73
C GLY A 110 -13.27 -7.25 21.59
N GLY A 111 -12.94 -6.53 22.64
CA GLY A 111 -13.91 -6.02 23.61
C GLY A 111 -14.90 -4.99 23.07
N ASN A 112 -14.59 -4.31 21.95
CA ASN A 112 -15.51 -3.40 21.28
C ASN A 112 -16.45 -4.09 20.27
N GLY A 113 -16.40 -5.43 20.17
CA GLY A 113 -17.21 -6.22 19.25
C GLY A 113 -16.73 -6.19 17.80
N ALA A 114 -15.66 -5.47 17.47
CA ALA A 114 -15.10 -5.42 16.13
C ALA A 114 -14.48 -6.77 15.77
N LYS A 115 -14.85 -7.29 14.59
CA LYS A 115 -14.23 -8.47 13.98
C LYS A 115 -13.15 -8.03 13.01
N VAL A 116 -11.92 -8.49 13.22
CA VAL A 116 -10.76 -8.12 12.41
C VAL A 116 -10.08 -9.37 11.87
N GLY A 117 -9.95 -9.45 10.54
CA GLY A 117 -9.17 -10.50 9.90
C GLY A 117 -7.67 -10.27 10.13
N VAL A 118 -6.97 -11.30 10.59
CA VAL A 118 -5.55 -11.28 10.95
C VAL A 118 -4.78 -12.40 10.29
N ASN A 119 -3.47 -12.21 10.09
CA ASN A 119 -2.58 -13.30 9.75
C ASN A 119 -1.84 -13.81 11.00
N GLY A 120 -1.84 -15.13 11.20
CA GLY A 120 -1.10 -15.80 12.24
C GLY A 120 0.32 -16.16 11.84
N TYR A 121 1.25 -15.92 12.74
CA TYR A 121 2.62 -16.42 12.69
C TYR A 121 2.83 -17.45 13.80
N LEU A 122 3.37 -18.61 13.44
CA LEU A 122 3.68 -19.69 14.37
C LEU A 122 5.17 -20.01 14.30
N GLY A 123 5.75 -20.25 15.44
CA GLY A 123 7.16 -20.63 15.59
C GLY A 123 7.70 -20.23 16.95
N ALA A 124 8.55 -21.06 17.52
CA ALA A 124 9.17 -20.74 18.79
C ALA A 124 10.28 -19.69 18.62
N GLY A 125 10.29 -18.66 19.49
CA GLY A 125 11.32 -17.63 19.52
C GLY A 125 11.25 -16.61 18.37
N LEU A 126 10.12 -16.51 17.65
CA LEU A 126 9.99 -15.61 16.51
C LEU A 126 10.16 -14.14 16.84
N VAL A 127 9.76 -13.68 18.06
CA VAL A 127 9.97 -12.30 18.49
C VAL A 127 11.45 -11.93 18.41
N LYS A 128 12.32 -12.80 18.95
CA LYS A 128 13.77 -12.62 18.93
C LYS A 128 14.36 -12.79 17.54
N THR A 129 13.99 -13.85 16.82
CA THR A 129 14.56 -14.17 15.51
C THR A 129 14.18 -13.13 14.46
N LEU A 130 12.94 -12.65 14.44
CA LEU A 130 12.50 -11.59 13.54
C LEU A 130 12.97 -10.18 13.99
N GLY A 131 13.46 -10.05 15.22
CA GLY A 131 13.91 -8.78 15.79
C GLY A 131 12.74 -7.83 16.09
N LEU A 132 11.60 -8.37 16.50
CA LEU A 132 10.41 -7.57 16.77
C LEU A 132 10.58 -6.73 18.04
N GLN A 133 10.06 -5.51 17.99
CA GLN A 133 10.09 -4.60 19.14
C GLN A 133 8.82 -4.75 19.97
N LEU A 134 8.94 -5.35 21.16
CA LEU A 134 7.89 -5.34 22.16
C LEU A 134 7.70 -3.91 22.69
N VAL A 135 6.45 -3.45 22.74
CA VAL A 135 6.07 -2.14 23.26
C VAL A 135 5.30 -2.23 24.57
N ALA A 136 4.71 -3.40 24.84
CA ALA A 136 4.05 -3.70 26.10
C ALA A 136 4.06 -5.22 26.35
N GLY A 137 4.00 -5.63 27.61
CA GLY A 137 3.96 -7.04 27.99
C GLY A 137 5.31 -7.74 27.85
N ARG A 138 5.26 -9.04 27.49
CA ARG A 138 6.43 -9.94 27.43
C ARG A 138 6.37 -10.86 26.21
N ASP A 139 7.49 -11.52 25.92
CA ASP A 139 7.54 -12.66 25.00
C ASP A 139 6.92 -13.91 25.64
N PHE A 140 6.68 -14.94 24.85
CA PHE A 140 6.19 -16.22 25.33
C PHE A 140 7.21 -16.91 26.22
N LEU A 141 6.70 -17.58 27.26
CA LEU A 141 7.50 -18.45 28.12
C LEU A 141 7.69 -19.82 27.42
N PRO A 142 8.80 -20.52 27.68
CA PRO A 142 9.05 -21.84 27.07
C PRO A 142 7.93 -22.87 27.31
N GLU A 143 7.27 -22.81 28.46
CA GLU A 143 6.14 -23.68 28.86
C GLU A 143 4.81 -23.32 28.18
N GLU A 144 4.70 -22.12 27.62
CA GLU A 144 3.50 -21.68 26.90
C GLU A 144 3.43 -22.23 25.46
N TYR A 145 4.55 -22.71 24.92
CA TYR A 145 4.54 -23.27 23.56
C TYR A 145 3.88 -24.66 23.53
N ARG A 146 2.98 -24.84 22.57
CA ARG A 146 2.37 -26.16 22.21
C ARG A 146 2.77 -26.55 20.81
N ASP A 147 2.91 -27.85 20.58
CA ASP A 147 3.26 -28.36 19.25
C ASP A 147 2.08 -28.18 18.30
N PHE A 148 2.38 -27.74 17.09
CA PHE A 148 1.46 -27.53 15.98
C PHE A 148 1.82 -28.50 14.86
N GLY A 149 0.86 -29.32 14.42
CA GLY A 149 0.98 -30.20 13.27
C GLY A 149 0.07 -29.74 12.13
N MET A 150 0.63 -29.65 10.93
CA MET A 150 -0.15 -29.33 9.74
C MET A 150 -1.17 -30.45 9.43
N GLY A 151 -2.43 -30.09 9.18
CA GLY A 151 -3.51 -31.06 8.97
C GLY A 151 -4.04 -31.74 10.23
N GLY A 152 -3.75 -31.16 11.42
CA GLY A 152 -4.21 -31.65 12.72
C GLY A 152 -3.36 -32.80 13.29
N VAL A 153 -2.45 -33.35 12.53
CA VAL A 153 -1.57 -34.44 13.00
C VAL A 153 -0.46 -33.89 13.87
N GLY A 154 -0.40 -34.32 15.13
CA GLY A 154 0.60 -33.85 16.09
C GLY A 154 0.29 -32.49 16.74
N ASN A 155 -0.94 -32.01 16.62
CA ASN A 155 -1.41 -30.90 17.44
C ASN A 155 -1.49 -31.32 18.91
N ALA A 156 -0.71 -30.67 19.77
CA ALA A 156 -0.94 -30.77 21.19
C ALA A 156 -2.22 -30.00 21.52
N PRO A 157 -3.19 -30.63 22.25
CA PRO A 157 -4.38 -29.92 22.66
C PRO A 157 -4.00 -28.77 23.58
N TRP A 158 -4.73 -27.70 23.47
CA TRP A 158 -4.66 -26.64 24.48
C TRP A 158 -5.43 -27.07 25.71
N ASP A 159 -4.93 -26.71 26.89
CA ASP A 159 -5.62 -27.09 28.13
C ASP A 159 -7.07 -26.54 28.11
N ALA A 160 -8.04 -27.43 28.17
CA ALA A 160 -9.44 -27.08 28.10
C ALA A 160 -9.79 -26.05 29.18
N GLY A 161 -10.23 -24.88 28.77
CA GLY A 161 -10.65 -23.80 29.67
C GLY A 161 -9.63 -22.67 29.93
N ALA A 162 -8.40 -22.76 29.39
CA ALA A 162 -7.44 -21.65 29.51
C ALA A 162 -7.22 -20.93 28.17
N PRO A 163 -7.31 -19.58 28.10
CA PRO A 163 -7.08 -18.85 26.87
C PRO A 163 -5.60 -18.97 26.41
N GLN A 164 -5.40 -19.14 25.10
CA GLN A 164 -4.07 -19.27 24.50
C GLN A 164 -3.30 -17.93 24.56
N PRO A 165 -2.03 -17.91 25.00
CA PRO A 165 -1.24 -16.67 24.95
C PRO A 165 -0.93 -16.29 23.52
N VAL A 166 -1.12 -14.99 23.23
CA VAL A 166 -0.82 -14.40 21.92
C VAL A 166 -0.09 -13.08 22.08
N ILE A 167 0.70 -12.74 21.07
CA ILE A 167 1.31 -11.43 20.91
C ILE A 167 0.68 -10.79 19.69
N ILE A 168 0.17 -9.57 19.82
CA ILE A 168 -0.49 -8.83 18.74
C ILE A 168 0.28 -7.57 18.38
N THR A 169 -0.01 -7.00 17.24
CA THR A 169 0.53 -5.69 16.87
C THR A 169 -0.23 -4.57 17.55
N ARG A 170 0.43 -3.40 17.71
CA ARG A 170 -0.23 -2.21 18.26
C ARG A 170 -1.45 -1.80 17.43
N ALA A 171 -1.32 -1.80 16.10
CA ALA A 171 -2.41 -1.46 15.19
C ALA A 171 -3.64 -2.36 15.38
N LEU A 172 -3.42 -3.65 15.64
CA LEU A 172 -4.51 -4.60 15.95
C LEU A 172 -5.13 -4.32 17.32
N ALA A 173 -4.32 -3.99 18.32
CA ALA A 173 -4.81 -3.61 19.64
C ALA A 173 -5.74 -2.39 19.58
N GLU A 174 -5.36 -1.35 18.84
CA GLU A 174 -6.14 -0.12 18.63
C GLU A 174 -7.45 -0.37 17.84
N GLN A 175 -7.50 -1.40 16.99
CA GLN A 175 -8.72 -1.76 16.26
C GLN A 175 -9.70 -2.59 17.11
N LEU A 176 -9.20 -3.43 18.02
CA LEU A 176 -10.01 -4.36 18.83
C LEU A 176 -10.46 -3.78 20.17
N PHE A 177 -9.82 -2.70 20.62
CA PHE A 177 -10.13 -2.07 21.91
C PHE A 177 -10.08 -0.55 21.76
N ASP A 178 -11.15 0.13 22.16
CA ASP A 178 -11.30 1.59 22.02
C ASP A 178 -10.23 2.39 22.82
N ASP A 179 -9.73 1.82 23.91
CA ASP A 179 -8.66 2.38 24.73
C ASP A 179 -7.25 1.99 24.25
N GLY A 180 -7.14 1.13 23.22
CA GLY A 180 -5.88 0.55 22.75
C GLY A 180 -5.18 -0.36 23.77
N GLN A 181 -5.75 -0.56 24.96
CA GLN A 181 -5.17 -1.38 26.04
C GLN A 181 -5.63 -2.84 25.90
N ALA A 182 -4.87 -3.60 25.15
CA ALA A 182 -5.18 -5.02 24.89
C ALA A 182 -4.49 -5.98 25.88
N LEU A 183 -3.42 -5.53 26.57
CA LEU A 183 -2.61 -6.42 27.40
C LEU A 183 -3.43 -7.09 28.52
N GLY A 184 -3.33 -8.42 28.63
CA GLY A 184 -4.07 -9.24 29.60
C GLY A 184 -5.52 -9.54 29.22
N LYS A 185 -6.09 -8.82 28.23
CA LYS A 185 -7.46 -9.06 27.75
C LYS A 185 -7.52 -10.30 26.85
N VAL A 186 -8.72 -10.87 26.76
CA VAL A 186 -8.99 -12.08 25.98
C VAL A 186 -9.71 -11.69 24.69
N LEU A 187 -9.24 -12.23 23.57
CA LEU A 187 -9.83 -12.14 22.25
C LEU A 187 -10.54 -13.47 21.95
N THR A 188 -11.55 -13.45 21.09
CA THR A 188 -12.26 -14.65 20.64
C THR A 188 -12.10 -14.83 19.14
N ASP A 189 -12.18 -16.06 18.65
CA ASP A 189 -12.29 -16.37 17.22
C ASP A 189 -13.75 -16.75 16.92
N PRO A 190 -14.52 -15.88 16.29
CA PRO A 190 -15.93 -16.15 15.98
C PRO A 190 -16.13 -17.31 14.99
N GLY A 191 -15.08 -17.83 14.38
CA GLY A 191 -15.10 -18.96 13.46
C GLY A 191 -14.82 -20.30 14.14
N ASP A 192 -14.36 -20.31 15.39
CA ASP A 192 -14.03 -21.51 16.14
C ASP A 192 -15.09 -21.79 17.20
N ALA A 193 -15.83 -22.88 17.04
CA ALA A 193 -16.90 -23.27 17.98
C ALA A 193 -16.36 -23.70 19.36
N ASP A 194 -15.11 -24.17 19.41
CA ASP A 194 -14.41 -24.62 20.63
C ASP A 194 -13.45 -23.54 21.16
N ASP A 195 -13.70 -22.26 20.81
CA ASP A 195 -12.81 -21.14 21.13
C ASP A 195 -12.70 -20.92 22.65
N HIS A 196 -11.55 -21.24 23.21
CA HIS A 196 -11.18 -20.95 24.57
C HIS A 196 -10.61 -19.53 24.75
N GLY A 197 -10.54 -18.77 23.69
CA GLY A 197 -10.01 -17.42 23.64
C GLY A 197 -8.49 -17.33 23.54
N TYR A 198 -8.04 -16.12 23.24
CA TYR A 198 -6.64 -15.76 23.08
C TYR A 198 -6.28 -14.65 24.05
N ARG A 199 -5.43 -14.92 25.05
CA ARG A 199 -4.98 -13.91 26.00
C ARG A 199 -3.79 -13.13 25.44
N VAL A 200 -3.90 -11.83 25.35
CA VAL A 200 -2.81 -10.95 24.93
C VAL A 200 -1.76 -10.86 26.03
N VAL A 201 -0.57 -11.43 25.81
CA VAL A 201 0.57 -11.40 26.74
C VAL A 201 1.64 -10.40 26.34
N GLY A 202 1.65 -9.96 25.08
CA GLY A 202 2.59 -8.98 24.57
C GLY A 202 2.01 -8.20 23.40
N ILE A 203 2.56 -7.01 23.18
CA ILE A 203 2.22 -6.14 22.06
C ILE A 203 3.51 -5.75 21.36
N VAL A 204 3.63 -6.04 20.06
CA VAL A 204 4.75 -5.60 19.21
C VAL A 204 4.37 -4.33 18.46
N ARG A 205 5.35 -3.50 18.14
CA ARG A 205 5.13 -2.22 17.46
C ARG A 205 4.54 -2.43 16.07
N HIS A 206 5.19 -3.24 15.25
CA HIS A 206 4.80 -3.57 13.88
C HIS A 206 5.15 -5.02 13.57
N LEU A 207 4.32 -5.67 12.79
CA LEU A 207 4.63 -6.90 12.07
C LEU A 207 3.72 -6.98 10.85
N LEU A 208 4.28 -6.76 9.66
CA LEU A 208 3.51 -6.81 8.44
C LEU A 208 2.92 -8.19 8.20
N ARG A 209 1.70 -8.21 7.67
CA ARG A 209 1.08 -9.43 7.15
C ARG A 209 1.97 -10.06 6.09
N ASN A 210 1.96 -11.37 6.02
CA ASN A 210 2.67 -12.10 4.97
C ASN A 210 2.04 -11.89 3.58
N GLN A 211 0.72 -11.67 3.50
CA GLN A 211 0.00 -11.30 2.27
C GLN A 211 -0.24 -9.79 2.20
N LEU A 212 0.48 -9.13 1.30
CA LEU A 212 0.37 -7.68 1.10
C LEU A 212 -0.86 -7.27 0.28
N SER A 213 -1.46 -8.18 -0.50
CA SER A 213 -2.67 -7.91 -1.29
C SER A 213 -3.89 -7.52 -0.44
N LEU A 214 -3.91 -7.91 0.83
CA LEU A 214 -4.97 -7.56 1.78
C LEU A 214 -4.66 -6.30 2.61
N ALA A 215 -3.55 -5.62 2.34
CA ALA A 215 -3.08 -4.47 3.10
C ALA A 215 -3.72 -3.13 2.67
N ILE A 216 -4.76 -3.15 1.84
CA ILE A 216 -5.27 -1.96 1.15
C ILE A 216 -5.94 -0.96 2.10
N ASP A 217 -6.45 -1.39 3.26
CA ASP A 217 -7.28 -0.56 4.15
C ASP A 217 -6.65 -0.28 5.53
N GLY A 218 -5.33 -0.09 5.60
CA GLY A 218 -4.64 0.11 6.88
C GLY A 218 -4.49 -1.18 7.71
N ARG A 219 -4.78 -2.34 7.10
CA ARG A 219 -4.72 -3.66 7.72
C ARG A 219 -3.36 -4.35 7.56
N SER A 220 -2.35 -3.62 7.08
CA SER A 220 -1.02 -4.18 6.83
C SER A 220 -0.35 -4.75 8.07
N ASP A 221 -0.71 -4.25 9.25
CA ASP A 221 -0.19 -4.66 10.55
C ASP A 221 -1.17 -5.55 11.35
N ASN A 222 -2.25 -6.05 10.75
CA ASN A 222 -3.18 -6.94 11.43
C ASN A 222 -2.60 -8.35 11.52
N THR A 223 -1.74 -8.54 12.52
CA THR A 223 -0.95 -9.76 12.68
C THR A 223 -0.94 -10.22 14.13
N VAL A 224 -0.97 -11.54 14.33
CA VAL A 224 -0.89 -12.20 15.63
C VAL A 224 0.22 -13.25 15.58
N LEU A 225 1.04 -13.30 16.65
CA LEU A 225 1.94 -14.42 16.90
C LEU A 225 1.25 -15.35 17.89
N LEU A 226 1.28 -16.66 17.58
CA LEU A 226 0.72 -17.71 18.42
C LEU A 226 1.84 -18.49 19.09
N ALA A 227 1.64 -18.85 20.37
CA ALA A 227 2.59 -19.65 21.14
C ALA A 227 2.59 -21.10 20.65
N ARG A 228 2.90 -21.32 19.38
CA ARG A 228 2.95 -22.63 18.73
C ARG A 228 4.35 -22.94 18.24
N ARG A 229 4.78 -24.17 18.44
CA ARG A 229 6.04 -24.73 17.96
C ARG A 229 5.74 -25.67 16.80
N ILE A 230 6.53 -25.63 15.75
CA ILE A 230 6.32 -26.52 14.61
C ILE A 230 6.66 -27.95 15.04
N GLY A 231 5.62 -28.78 15.14
CA GLY A 231 5.73 -30.20 15.56
C GLY A 231 5.82 -31.16 14.39
N SER A 232 4.86 -31.06 13.45
CA SER A 232 4.85 -31.88 12.24
C SER A 232 4.40 -31.05 11.04
N THR A 233 5.13 -31.10 9.93
CA THR A 233 4.81 -30.30 8.75
C THR A 233 5.31 -30.91 7.44
N SER A 234 4.53 -30.77 6.37
CA SER A 234 4.95 -31.06 5.01
C SER A 234 5.57 -29.85 4.31
N LEU A 235 5.49 -28.66 4.92
CA LEU A 235 6.08 -27.42 4.43
C LEU A 235 6.90 -26.79 5.56
N LEU A 236 8.22 -27.04 5.54
CA LEU A 236 9.12 -26.50 6.54
C LEU A 236 9.75 -25.21 6.04
N SER A 237 9.77 -24.22 6.89
CA SER A 237 10.39 -22.93 6.63
C SER A 237 11.17 -22.46 7.85
N PHE A 238 12.23 -21.70 7.63
CA PHE A 238 13.06 -21.13 8.71
C PHE A 238 13.23 -19.63 8.52
N ALA A 239 13.17 -18.90 9.62
CA ALA A 239 13.73 -17.56 9.76
C ALA A 239 15.11 -17.69 10.40
N VAL A 240 16.13 -17.07 9.80
CA VAL A 240 17.51 -17.12 10.29
C VAL A 240 18.03 -15.69 10.45
N ARG A 241 18.30 -15.29 11.68
CA ARG A 241 18.89 -13.98 11.99
C ARG A 241 20.40 -14.09 11.97
N VAL A 242 21.04 -13.22 11.20
CA VAL A 242 22.50 -13.23 11.01
C VAL A 242 23.12 -11.89 11.35
N ASP A 243 24.43 -11.84 11.46
CA ASP A 243 25.18 -10.58 11.60
C ASP A 243 25.10 -9.75 10.32
N PRO A 244 24.76 -8.45 10.42
CA PRO A 244 24.76 -7.57 9.25
C PRO A 244 26.19 -7.15 8.86
N PRO A 245 26.46 -6.91 7.56
CA PRO A 245 25.59 -7.15 6.43
C PRO A 245 25.51 -8.64 6.05
N ILE A 246 24.39 -9.07 5.49
CA ILE A 246 24.24 -10.44 4.98
C ILE A 246 25.26 -10.68 3.86
N SER A 247 26.31 -11.46 4.14
CA SER A 247 27.32 -11.78 3.15
C SER A 247 26.92 -13.01 2.32
N GLU A 248 27.43 -13.10 1.09
CA GLU A 248 27.23 -14.29 0.26
C GLU A 248 27.84 -15.55 0.91
N ALA A 249 28.97 -15.38 1.60
CA ALA A 249 29.57 -16.46 2.36
C ALA A 249 28.68 -16.98 3.50
N THR A 250 27.96 -16.10 4.18
CA THR A 250 26.98 -16.51 5.22
C THR A 250 25.80 -17.23 4.60
N ARG A 251 25.30 -16.72 3.46
CA ARG A 251 24.21 -17.35 2.72
C ARG A 251 24.58 -18.76 2.26
N THR A 252 25.78 -18.93 1.70
CA THR A 252 26.30 -20.23 1.25
C THR A 252 26.43 -21.20 2.42
N ARG A 253 26.97 -20.78 3.56
CA ARG A 253 27.07 -21.62 4.76
C ARG A 253 25.70 -22.07 5.28
N VAL A 254 24.73 -21.18 5.29
CA VAL A 254 23.33 -21.50 5.65
C VAL A 254 22.74 -22.51 4.67
N ALA A 255 22.95 -22.34 3.36
CA ALA A 255 22.52 -23.28 2.34
C ALA A 255 23.15 -24.67 2.50
N GLU A 256 24.45 -24.71 2.78
CA GLU A 256 25.17 -25.96 3.04
C GLU A 256 24.70 -26.66 4.31
N ALA A 257 24.38 -25.94 5.37
CA ALA A 257 23.81 -26.48 6.60
C ALA A 257 22.44 -27.15 6.33
N ILE A 258 21.56 -26.48 5.60
CA ILE A 258 20.27 -27.05 5.18
C ILE A 258 20.46 -28.27 4.29
N LYS A 259 21.34 -28.20 3.31
CA LYS A 259 21.62 -29.33 2.40
C LYS A 259 22.19 -30.54 3.15
N ARG A 260 23.05 -30.33 4.14
CA ARG A 260 23.64 -31.38 4.97
C ARG A 260 22.57 -32.07 5.83
N GLU A 261 21.71 -31.28 6.49
CA GLU A 261 20.72 -31.81 7.44
C GLU A 261 19.54 -32.44 6.73
N PHE A 262 19.01 -31.80 5.69
CA PHE A 262 17.75 -32.17 5.06
C PHE A 262 17.91 -32.80 3.67
N GLY A 263 19.07 -32.67 3.02
CA GLY A 263 19.28 -33.18 1.66
C GLY A 263 18.89 -34.62 1.44
N PRO A 264 19.23 -35.60 2.34
CA PRO A 264 18.87 -37.00 2.17
C PRO A 264 17.36 -37.28 2.27
N THR A 265 16.63 -36.46 3.01
CA THR A 265 15.20 -36.65 3.33
C THR A 265 14.27 -35.68 2.59
N MET A 266 14.80 -34.72 1.86
CA MET A 266 14.08 -33.77 1.03
C MET A 266 13.83 -34.35 -0.37
N LYS A 267 12.76 -33.91 -1.05
CA LYS A 267 12.53 -34.22 -2.46
C LYS A 267 13.66 -33.72 -3.32
N ALA A 268 14.18 -34.58 -4.23
CA ALA A 268 15.35 -34.24 -5.06
C ALA A 268 15.09 -33.16 -6.11
N ASP A 269 13.84 -32.98 -6.52
CA ASP A 269 13.39 -31.99 -7.49
C ASP A 269 13.05 -30.64 -6.86
N VAL A 270 13.10 -30.54 -5.54
CA VAL A 270 12.79 -29.30 -4.81
C VAL A 270 14.08 -28.67 -4.28
N ILE A 271 14.33 -27.44 -4.72
CA ILE A 271 15.44 -26.63 -4.24
C ILE A 271 14.89 -25.64 -3.21
N PRO A 272 15.35 -25.69 -1.95
CA PRO A 272 14.96 -24.70 -0.95
C PRO A 272 15.25 -23.29 -1.43
N ARG A 273 14.26 -22.40 -1.28
CA ARG A 273 14.46 -20.99 -1.62
C ARG A 273 15.06 -20.28 -0.45
N ILE A 274 16.33 -19.89 -0.58
CA ILE A 274 17.09 -19.14 0.43
C ILE A 274 17.28 -17.74 -0.09
N SER A 275 16.75 -16.74 0.61
CA SER A 275 16.84 -15.33 0.20
C SER A 275 16.79 -14.40 1.41
N SER A 276 17.37 -13.21 1.29
CA SER A 276 17.21 -12.19 2.32
C SER A 276 15.77 -11.67 2.35
N TYR A 277 15.36 -11.15 3.51
CA TYR A 277 14.07 -10.47 3.61
C TYR A 277 13.97 -9.26 2.66
N ALA A 278 15.07 -8.52 2.47
CA ALA A 278 15.12 -7.40 1.55
C ALA A 278 14.82 -7.82 0.10
N GLU A 279 15.42 -8.93 -0.37
CA GLU A 279 15.14 -9.49 -1.70
C GLU A 279 13.68 -9.93 -1.82
N ARG A 280 13.15 -10.58 -0.79
CA ARG A 280 11.74 -10.98 -0.76
C ARG A 280 10.80 -9.81 -0.84
N ARG A 281 11.06 -8.78 -0.03
CA ARG A 281 10.29 -7.54 -0.04
C ARG A 281 10.37 -6.86 -1.41
N ALA A 282 11.57 -6.79 -1.99
CA ALA A 282 11.77 -6.24 -3.33
C ALA A 282 10.98 -6.99 -4.40
N ASN A 283 10.92 -8.33 -4.32
CA ASN A 283 10.15 -9.15 -5.24
C ASN A 283 8.63 -9.06 -5.01
N ALA A 284 8.18 -9.05 -3.76
CA ALA A 284 6.78 -8.90 -3.40
C ALA A 284 6.19 -7.58 -3.93
N PHE A 285 6.97 -6.49 -3.91
CA PHE A 285 6.55 -5.19 -4.43
C PHE A 285 6.88 -4.95 -5.91
N LYS A 286 7.32 -5.95 -6.66
CA LYS A 286 7.63 -5.80 -8.09
C LYS A 286 6.41 -5.37 -8.92
N SER A 287 5.26 -5.98 -8.68
CA SER A 287 3.98 -5.63 -9.33
C SER A 287 3.51 -4.23 -8.94
N HIS A 288 3.64 -3.86 -7.67
CA HIS A 288 3.30 -2.51 -7.18
C HIS A 288 4.15 -1.43 -7.86
N ARG A 289 5.47 -1.67 -8.00
CA ARG A 289 6.36 -0.76 -8.73
C ARG A 289 5.98 -0.63 -10.21
N ALA A 290 5.65 -1.75 -10.87
CA ALA A 290 5.19 -1.73 -12.26
C ALA A 290 3.89 -0.92 -12.42
N ALA A 291 2.93 -1.10 -11.49
CA ALA A 291 1.69 -0.31 -11.46
C ALA A 291 1.96 1.19 -11.25
N LEU A 292 2.87 1.55 -10.32
CA LEU A 292 3.25 2.95 -10.09
C LEU A 292 3.86 3.59 -11.35
N TRP A 293 4.72 2.88 -12.08
CA TRP A 293 5.25 3.35 -13.36
C TRP A 293 4.16 3.56 -14.40
N LEU A 294 3.21 2.63 -14.51
CA LEU A 294 2.06 2.78 -15.41
C LEU A 294 1.24 4.03 -15.04
N PHE A 295 0.93 4.22 -13.75
CA PHE A 295 0.18 5.40 -13.28
C PHE A 295 0.97 6.70 -13.51
N ALA A 296 2.30 6.70 -13.37
CA ALA A 296 3.14 7.85 -13.68
C ALA A 296 3.05 8.21 -15.18
N VAL A 297 3.17 7.24 -16.06
CA VAL A 297 3.04 7.44 -17.52
C VAL A 297 1.66 7.99 -17.88
N VAL A 298 0.58 7.39 -17.33
CA VAL A 298 -0.79 7.87 -17.55
C VAL A 298 -0.96 9.30 -17.06
N THR A 299 -0.46 9.61 -15.86
CA THR A 299 -0.51 10.97 -15.28
C THR A 299 0.18 11.99 -16.18
N VAL A 300 1.42 11.70 -16.58
CA VAL A 300 2.20 12.59 -17.47
C VAL A 300 1.46 12.80 -18.79
N THR A 301 0.96 11.73 -19.40
CA THR A 301 0.23 11.81 -20.67
C THR A 301 -1.03 12.68 -20.53
N VAL A 302 -1.84 12.45 -19.51
CA VAL A 302 -3.07 13.24 -19.26
C VAL A 302 -2.72 14.72 -19.03
N VAL A 303 -1.69 15.01 -18.24
CA VAL A 303 -1.23 16.38 -17.99
C VAL A 303 -0.76 17.05 -19.28
N VAL A 304 0.09 16.40 -20.05
CA VAL A 304 0.64 16.93 -21.32
C VAL A 304 -0.48 17.23 -22.32
N VAL A 305 -1.38 16.26 -22.56
CA VAL A 305 -2.51 16.43 -23.47
C VAL A 305 -3.42 17.56 -23.01
N THR A 306 -3.68 17.66 -21.70
CA THR A 306 -4.51 18.72 -21.13
C THR A 306 -3.88 20.08 -21.28
N VAL A 307 -2.58 20.23 -20.98
CA VAL A 307 -1.84 21.48 -21.13
C VAL A 307 -1.84 21.93 -22.59
N ILE A 308 -1.49 21.04 -23.52
CA ILE A 308 -1.49 21.34 -24.97
C ILE A 308 -2.88 21.77 -25.44
N GLY A 309 -3.93 21.04 -25.03
CA GLY A 309 -5.30 21.36 -25.40
C GLY A 309 -5.76 22.71 -24.87
N ILE A 310 -5.51 23.03 -23.59
CA ILE A 310 -5.83 24.34 -23.01
C ILE A 310 -5.04 25.43 -23.70
N MET A 311 -3.73 25.26 -23.95
CA MET A 311 -2.91 26.23 -24.65
C MET A 311 -3.39 26.50 -26.08
N GLY A 312 -3.74 25.45 -26.82
CA GLY A 312 -4.24 25.55 -28.20
C GLY A 312 -5.58 26.26 -28.29
N LEU A 313 -6.55 25.83 -27.47
CA LEU A 313 -7.89 26.43 -27.45
C LEU A 313 -7.85 27.89 -26.95
N THR A 314 -7.06 28.19 -25.92
CA THR A 314 -6.90 29.56 -25.40
C THR A 314 -6.18 30.43 -26.41
N GLY A 315 -5.14 29.92 -27.09
CA GLY A 315 -4.42 30.65 -28.14
C GLY A 315 -5.33 31.04 -29.30
N PHE A 316 -6.16 30.11 -29.76
CA PHE A 316 -7.15 30.39 -30.81
C PHE A 316 -8.18 31.43 -30.33
N TRP A 317 -8.63 31.34 -29.09
CA TRP A 317 -9.58 32.32 -28.52
C TRP A 317 -8.97 33.73 -28.40
N VAL A 318 -7.72 33.83 -27.99
CA VAL A 318 -6.97 35.11 -27.97
C VAL A 318 -6.89 35.71 -29.38
N GLN A 319 -6.57 34.87 -30.41
CA GLN A 319 -6.53 35.38 -31.80
C GLN A 319 -7.85 35.95 -32.26
N LYS A 320 -8.99 35.29 -31.99
CA LYS A 320 -10.33 35.82 -32.35
C LYS A 320 -10.70 37.14 -31.64
N ARG A 321 -10.09 37.41 -30.49
CA ARG A 321 -10.36 38.62 -29.68
C ARG A 321 -9.28 39.69 -29.79
N THR A 322 -8.27 39.51 -30.64
CA THR A 322 -7.13 40.42 -30.76
C THR A 322 -7.56 41.87 -31.02
N ARG A 323 -8.55 42.09 -31.90
CA ARG A 323 -9.13 43.42 -32.16
C ARG A 323 -9.76 44.06 -30.92
N GLN A 324 -10.57 43.27 -30.17
CA GLN A 324 -11.21 43.78 -28.93
C GLN A 324 -10.15 44.11 -27.86
N ILE A 325 -9.09 43.29 -27.74
CA ILE A 325 -7.98 43.53 -26.82
C ILE A 325 -7.23 44.80 -27.22
N GLY A 326 -6.97 45.00 -28.50
CA GLY A 326 -6.31 46.20 -29.03
C GLY A 326 -7.10 47.51 -28.73
N ILE A 327 -8.43 47.50 -28.95
CA ILE A 327 -9.31 48.62 -28.64
C ILE A 327 -9.25 48.93 -27.12
N ARG A 328 -9.36 47.91 -26.25
CA ARG A 328 -9.27 48.10 -24.80
C ARG A 328 -7.89 48.70 -24.39
N ARG A 329 -6.82 48.31 -25.04
CA ARG A 329 -5.48 48.85 -24.79
C ARG A 329 -5.34 50.30 -25.27
N ALA A 330 -5.92 50.64 -26.41
CA ALA A 330 -5.98 52.01 -26.90
C ALA A 330 -6.77 52.96 -25.95
N LEU A 331 -7.78 52.42 -25.26
CA LEU A 331 -8.56 53.11 -24.23
C LEU A 331 -7.87 53.12 -22.83
N GLY A 332 -6.60 52.72 -22.72
CA GLY A 332 -5.82 52.82 -21.50
C GLY A 332 -5.78 51.59 -20.60
N ALA A 333 -6.25 50.44 -21.03
CA ALA A 333 -6.17 49.21 -20.25
C ALA A 333 -4.73 48.74 -20.06
N ARG A 334 -4.28 48.58 -18.80
CA ARG A 334 -2.95 48.05 -18.44
C ARG A 334 -2.83 46.57 -18.79
N ARG A 335 -1.61 46.09 -19.13
CA ARG A 335 -1.33 44.69 -19.43
C ARG A 335 -1.82 43.74 -18.33
N ALA A 336 -1.63 44.12 -17.06
CA ALA A 336 -2.08 43.35 -15.91
C ALA A 336 -3.60 43.17 -15.85
N HIS A 337 -4.40 44.16 -16.30
CA HIS A 337 -5.85 44.01 -16.36
C HIS A 337 -6.30 42.98 -17.39
N ILE A 338 -5.61 42.90 -18.54
CA ILE A 338 -5.90 41.93 -19.58
C ILE A 338 -5.51 40.52 -19.11
N LEU A 339 -4.31 40.37 -18.52
CA LEU A 339 -3.84 39.11 -17.97
C LEU A 339 -4.82 38.55 -16.91
N ARG A 340 -5.16 39.42 -15.92
CA ARG A 340 -6.12 39.02 -14.86
C ARG A 340 -7.49 38.66 -15.40
N TYR A 341 -7.95 39.27 -16.48
CA TYR A 341 -9.20 38.92 -17.13
C TYR A 341 -9.15 37.51 -17.67
N PHE A 342 -8.12 37.11 -18.43
CA PHE A 342 -7.97 35.79 -18.98
C PHE A 342 -7.81 34.70 -17.90
N LEU A 343 -7.04 35.02 -16.82
CA LEU A 343 -6.88 34.07 -15.71
C LEU A 343 -8.19 33.83 -14.95
N ILE A 344 -8.99 34.90 -14.71
CA ILE A 344 -10.31 34.71 -14.05
C ILE A 344 -11.29 33.96 -14.96
N GLU A 345 -11.30 34.29 -16.27
CA GLU A 345 -12.16 33.61 -17.24
C GLU A 345 -11.81 32.09 -17.30
N ASN A 346 -10.50 31.76 -17.37
CA ASN A 346 -10.04 30.37 -17.33
C ASN A 346 -10.34 29.71 -15.98
N ALA A 347 -10.18 30.41 -14.85
CA ALA A 347 -10.50 29.88 -13.52
C ALA A 347 -11.98 29.46 -13.40
N LEU A 348 -12.89 30.25 -13.98
CA LEU A 348 -14.32 29.92 -14.00
C LEU A 348 -14.62 28.69 -14.86
N VAL A 349 -14.00 28.61 -16.06
CA VAL A 349 -14.19 27.47 -16.97
C VAL A 349 -13.55 26.20 -16.38
N ALA A 350 -12.29 26.31 -15.92
CA ALA A 350 -11.61 25.17 -15.31
C ALA A 350 -12.27 24.75 -13.98
N GLY A 351 -12.78 25.70 -13.19
CA GLY A 351 -13.54 25.42 -11.97
C GLY A 351 -14.82 24.64 -12.24
N SER A 352 -15.58 25.07 -13.26
CA SER A 352 -16.80 24.32 -13.67
C SER A 352 -16.45 22.91 -14.18
N GLY A 353 -15.35 22.78 -14.95
CA GLY A 353 -14.83 21.50 -15.40
C GLY A 353 -14.38 20.62 -14.23
N ALA A 354 -13.69 21.19 -13.23
CA ALA A 354 -13.25 20.45 -12.05
C ALA A 354 -14.42 19.91 -11.22
N VAL A 355 -15.48 20.72 -11.01
CA VAL A 355 -16.71 20.25 -10.33
C VAL A 355 -17.34 19.07 -11.10
N LEU A 356 -17.48 19.20 -12.41
CA LEU A 356 -17.99 18.13 -13.25
C LEU A 356 -17.07 16.89 -13.19
N GLY A 357 -15.76 17.09 -13.18
CA GLY A 357 -14.76 16.03 -13.06
C GLY A 357 -14.82 15.29 -11.74
N MET A 358 -15.06 15.97 -10.62
CA MET A 358 -15.28 15.31 -9.33
C MET A 358 -16.53 14.42 -9.36
N LEU A 359 -17.62 14.88 -9.98
CA LEU A 359 -18.82 14.07 -10.14
C LEU A 359 -18.55 12.83 -11.01
N LEU A 360 -17.85 13.01 -12.14
CA LEU A 360 -17.45 11.90 -13.02
C LEU A 360 -16.49 10.92 -12.31
N ALA A 361 -15.57 11.40 -11.47
CA ALA A 361 -14.68 10.54 -10.68
C ALA A 361 -15.45 9.62 -9.74
N VAL A 362 -16.43 10.16 -9.01
CA VAL A 362 -17.30 9.38 -8.10
C VAL A 362 -18.14 8.39 -8.88
N LEU A 363 -18.78 8.83 -9.96
CA LEU A 363 -19.64 7.98 -10.78
C LEU A 363 -18.84 6.83 -11.42
N GLY A 364 -17.68 7.14 -12.01
CA GLY A 364 -16.76 6.15 -12.58
C GLY A 364 -16.27 5.15 -11.55
N ASN A 365 -15.86 5.60 -10.37
CA ASN A 365 -15.45 4.71 -9.28
C ASN A 365 -16.58 3.78 -8.84
N ARG A 366 -17.83 4.31 -8.68
CA ARG A 366 -18.99 3.49 -8.33
C ARG A 366 -19.34 2.44 -9.40
N LEU A 367 -19.21 2.77 -10.67
CA LEU A 367 -19.42 1.83 -11.78
C LEU A 367 -18.37 0.72 -11.78
N LEU A 368 -17.10 1.09 -11.59
CA LEU A 368 -15.99 0.13 -11.51
C LEU A 368 -16.12 -0.79 -10.29
N MET A 369 -16.54 -0.27 -9.15
CA MET A 369 -16.76 -1.08 -7.93
C MET A 369 -17.82 -2.18 -8.13
N ARG A 370 -18.84 -1.94 -8.93
CA ARG A 370 -19.86 -2.95 -9.20
C ARG A 370 -19.34 -4.16 -9.99
N HIS A 371 -18.24 -3.98 -10.74
CA HIS A 371 -17.69 -5.00 -11.64
C HIS A 371 -16.36 -5.57 -11.17
N TYR A 372 -15.58 -4.84 -10.35
CA TYR A 372 -14.19 -5.18 -10.05
C TYR A 372 -13.83 -5.17 -8.55
N GLU A 373 -14.80 -5.10 -7.64
CA GLU A 373 -14.58 -5.06 -6.17
C GLU A 373 -13.49 -4.06 -5.73
N LEU A 374 -13.43 -2.91 -6.42
CA LEU A 374 -12.45 -1.88 -6.11
C LEU A 374 -12.81 -1.14 -4.81
N ALA A 375 -11.81 -0.65 -4.09
CA ALA A 375 -12.02 0.14 -2.89
C ALA A 375 -12.72 1.47 -3.18
N HIS A 376 -13.50 1.97 -2.22
CA HIS A 376 -14.17 3.27 -2.31
C HIS A 376 -13.16 4.40 -2.45
N LEU A 377 -13.39 5.31 -3.40
CA LEU A 377 -12.60 6.53 -3.55
C LEU A 377 -12.88 7.46 -2.35
N PRO A 378 -11.92 7.70 -1.44
CA PRO A 378 -12.12 8.62 -0.34
C PRO A 378 -12.32 10.04 -0.85
N TRP A 379 -13.25 10.77 -0.27
CA TRP A 379 -13.62 12.12 -0.70
C TRP A 379 -12.44 13.12 -0.76
N ARG A 380 -11.39 12.92 0.05
CA ARG A 380 -10.19 13.76 0.12
C ARG A 380 -9.40 13.85 -1.21
N TYR A 381 -9.49 12.85 -2.09
CA TYR A 381 -8.79 12.86 -3.39
C TYR A 381 -9.50 13.72 -4.43
N LEU A 382 -10.78 13.96 -4.27
CA LEU A 382 -11.56 14.79 -5.19
C LEU A 382 -11.09 16.26 -5.19
N PRO A 383 -11.03 16.95 -4.04
CA PRO A 383 -10.52 18.32 -4.00
C PRO A 383 -9.04 18.42 -4.37
N LEU A 384 -8.24 17.37 -4.08
CA LEU A 384 -6.82 17.34 -4.45
C LEU A 384 -6.65 17.30 -5.98
N GLY A 385 -7.38 16.43 -6.67
CA GLY A 385 -7.40 16.36 -8.13
C GLY A 385 -7.92 17.65 -8.77
N ALA A 386 -8.98 18.25 -8.21
CA ALA A 386 -9.52 19.52 -8.65
C ALA A 386 -8.51 20.68 -8.49
N LEU A 387 -7.83 20.76 -7.35
CA LEU A 387 -6.80 21.77 -7.09
C LEU A 387 -5.63 21.64 -8.06
N LEU A 388 -5.15 20.41 -8.28
CA LEU A 388 -4.08 20.13 -9.24
C LEU A 388 -4.46 20.60 -10.63
N MET A 389 -5.69 20.30 -11.08
CA MET A 389 -6.19 20.70 -12.39
C MET A 389 -6.37 22.22 -12.50
N LEU A 390 -6.82 22.90 -11.45
CA LEU A 390 -6.91 24.36 -11.43
C LEU A 390 -5.52 25.01 -11.57
N VAL A 391 -4.53 24.51 -10.82
CA VAL A 391 -3.16 25.03 -10.92
C VAL A 391 -2.58 24.80 -12.31
N LEU A 392 -2.68 23.57 -12.83
CA LEU A 392 -2.19 23.23 -14.18
C LEU A 392 -2.89 24.05 -15.26
N GLY A 393 -4.22 24.24 -15.15
CA GLY A 393 -5.00 25.06 -16.07
C GLY A 393 -4.56 26.52 -16.07
N GLN A 394 -4.26 27.08 -14.88
CA GLN A 394 -3.73 28.45 -14.79
C GLN A 394 -2.33 28.58 -15.41
N LEU A 395 -1.45 27.61 -15.15
CA LEU A 395 -0.10 27.59 -15.74
C LEU A 395 -0.17 27.45 -17.26
N ALA A 396 -1.04 26.60 -17.79
CA ALA A 396 -1.22 26.41 -19.23
C ALA A 396 -1.69 27.69 -19.96
N VAL A 397 -2.53 28.49 -19.31
CA VAL A 397 -3.07 29.75 -19.90
C VAL A 397 -2.09 30.91 -19.79
N LEU A 398 -1.11 30.87 -18.88
CA LEU A 398 -0.17 31.99 -18.69
C LEU A 398 0.55 32.39 -20.00
N GLY A 399 1.04 31.43 -20.78
CA GLY A 399 1.74 31.70 -22.04
C GLY A 399 0.84 32.45 -23.06
N PRO A 400 -0.30 31.91 -23.47
CA PRO A 400 -1.25 32.60 -24.35
C PRO A 400 -1.74 33.95 -23.81
N ALA A 401 -2.03 34.03 -22.50
CA ALA A 401 -2.49 35.26 -21.88
C ALA A 401 -1.44 36.40 -21.85
N LEU A 402 -0.17 36.07 -21.63
CA LEU A 402 0.95 37.01 -21.72
C LEU A 402 1.12 37.50 -23.15
N ARG A 403 1.01 36.64 -24.15
CA ARG A 403 1.04 37.05 -25.56
C ARG A 403 -0.11 37.97 -25.89
N ALA A 404 -1.34 37.68 -25.41
CA ALA A 404 -2.49 38.58 -25.56
C ALA A 404 -2.27 39.94 -24.94
N ALA A 405 -1.68 40.01 -23.74
CA ALA A 405 -1.37 41.24 -23.04
C ALA A 405 -0.26 42.08 -23.73
N ALA A 406 0.56 41.47 -24.58
CA ALA A 406 1.65 42.10 -25.31
C ALA A 406 1.23 42.72 -26.68
N VAL A 407 0.01 42.43 -27.19
CA VAL A 407 -0.49 42.96 -28.49
C VAL A 407 -0.42 44.47 -28.53
N PRO A 408 0.28 45.07 -29.52
CA PRO A 408 0.38 46.54 -29.63
C PRO A 408 -0.98 47.18 -30.04
N PRO A 409 -1.33 48.36 -29.56
CA PRO A 409 -2.61 49.01 -29.89
C PRO A 409 -2.80 49.27 -31.40
N VAL A 410 -1.71 49.52 -32.13
CA VAL A 410 -1.70 49.81 -33.58
C VAL A 410 -2.11 48.55 -34.42
N ALA A 411 -1.91 47.36 -33.90
CA ALA A 411 -2.30 46.13 -34.61
C ALA A 411 -3.84 45.95 -34.73
N ALA A 412 -4.61 46.71 -33.93
CA ALA A 412 -6.07 46.65 -33.96
C ALA A 412 -6.73 47.54 -35.03
N THR A 413 -5.96 48.45 -35.63
CA THR A 413 -6.46 49.45 -36.61
C THR A 413 -6.12 49.07 -38.07
N ARG A 414 -5.28 48.03 -38.27
CA ARG A 414 -4.76 47.64 -39.60
C ARG A 414 -5.47 46.42 -40.27
N SER A 415 -6.58 45.92 -39.71
CA SER A 415 -7.35 44.87 -40.32
C SER A 415 -8.82 45.23 -40.48
#